data_3172265f19a291307fe9707a7f7622a5
#
_entry.id   3172265f19a291307fe9707a7f7622a5
#
_cell.length_a   1.000
_cell.length_b   1.000
_cell.length_c   1.000
_cell.angle_alpha   90.00
_cell.angle_beta   90.00
_cell.angle_gamma   90.00
#
_symmetry.space_group_name_H-M   'P 1'
#
loop_
_entity.id
_entity.type
_entity.pdbx_description
1 polymer ?
#
loop_
_entity_poly.entity_id
_entity_poly.type
_entity_poly.pdbx_seq_one_letter_code
_entity_poly.pdbx_strand_id
1 'polypeptide(L)'
;MSKRLLVVDDEPNLLRAVAACLKAEDYEVSTARSGREALLQLAETVPDLIVSDIRMPGMDGYKLARQLRGSPRTALVPIVFLSAKDETADRIEGFRAGIDAYITKPFEPDELIAIVNGILNRVERTHSQIARLVGPAEVEEPVTFQDEDLTEAENRVALLVSRGLSNKEIAAELEISVRTVENHISHILDKKGFSNRVEIARYIFKQSE
;
A
#
# COMPACT_ATOMS: atom_id res chain seq x y z
N MET A 1 5.50 -6.97 -14.99
CA MET A 1 4.99 -5.60 -15.25
C MET A 1 6.12 -4.63 -14.98
N SER A 2 6.35 -3.64 -15.85
CA SER A 2 7.34 -2.59 -15.66
C SER A 2 6.97 -1.76 -14.43
N LYS A 3 7.95 -1.36 -13.59
CA LYS A 3 7.72 -0.50 -12.42
C LYS A 3 7.56 0.94 -12.87
N ARG A 4 6.61 1.65 -12.27
CA ARG A 4 6.29 3.05 -12.58
C ARG A 4 6.98 3.99 -11.61
N LEU A 5 7.74 4.92 -12.14
CA LEU A 5 8.46 5.91 -11.36
C LEU A 5 7.94 7.32 -11.68
N LEU A 6 7.91 8.19 -10.68
CA LEU A 6 7.65 9.62 -10.87
C LEU A 6 8.90 10.40 -10.50
N VAL A 7 9.39 11.22 -11.45
CA VAL A 7 10.51 12.14 -11.23
C VAL A 7 9.97 13.55 -11.11
N VAL A 8 10.36 14.27 -10.06
CA VAL A 8 9.88 15.63 -9.76
C VAL A 8 11.07 16.56 -9.59
N ASP A 9 11.24 17.50 -10.50
CA ASP A 9 12.32 18.50 -10.46
C ASP A 9 11.93 19.71 -11.32
N ASP A 10 12.15 20.95 -10.82
CA ASP A 10 11.82 22.16 -11.57
C ASP A 10 12.86 22.50 -12.64
N GLU A 11 14.05 21.88 -12.59
CA GLU A 11 15.10 22.03 -13.60
C GLU A 11 14.87 21.09 -14.80
N PRO A 12 14.48 21.59 -16.00
CA PRO A 12 14.08 20.73 -17.11
C PRO A 12 15.19 19.83 -17.66
N ASN A 13 16.46 20.24 -17.51
CA ASN A 13 17.61 19.47 -18.02
C ASN A 13 17.85 18.26 -17.13
N LEU A 14 17.88 18.46 -15.83
CA LEU A 14 18.07 17.40 -14.85
C LEU A 14 16.88 16.42 -14.86
N LEU A 15 15.65 16.96 -14.91
CA LEU A 15 14.44 16.16 -15.03
C LEU A 15 14.50 15.20 -16.23
N ARG A 16 14.93 15.70 -17.40
CA ARG A 16 15.08 14.87 -18.61
C ARG A 16 16.22 13.86 -18.47
N ALA A 17 17.36 14.25 -17.90
CA ALA A 17 18.50 13.36 -17.73
C ALA A 17 18.17 12.19 -16.78
N VAL A 18 17.57 12.49 -15.61
CA VAL A 18 17.12 11.48 -14.63
C VAL A 18 16.07 10.54 -15.25
N ALA A 19 15.09 11.11 -15.94
CA ALA A 19 14.06 10.30 -16.59
C ALA A 19 14.62 9.41 -17.70
N ALA A 20 15.58 9.89 -18.49
CA ALA A 20 16.22 9.09 -19.54
C ALA A 20 17.05 7.95 -18.95
N CYS A 21 17.81 8.22 -17.88
CA CYS A 21 18.60 7.23 -17.17
C CYS A 21 17.70 6.08 -16.64
N LEU A 22 16.60 6.41 -15.94
CA LEU A 22 15.69 5.41 -15.40
C LEU A 22 14.90 4.65 -16.49
N LYS A 23 14.56 5.31 -17.62
CA LYS A 23 13.93 4.62 -18.77
C LYS A 23 14.86 3.61 -19.44
N ALA A 24 16.18 3.85 -19.42
CA ALA A 24 17.16 2.90 -19.94
C ALA A 24 17.22 1.59 -19.14
N GLU A 25 16.73 1.59 -17.90
CA GLU A 25 16.58 0.44 -17.01
C GLU A 25 15.18 -0.19 -17.05
N ASP A 26 14.46 0.00 -18.16
CA ASP A 26 13.12 -0.56 -18.41
C ASP A 26 12.02 -0.08 -17.43
N TYR A 27 12.20 1.06 -16.74
CA TYR A 27 11.18 1.70 -15.93
C TYR A 27 10.20 2.53 -16.77
N GLU A 28 8.92 2.49 -16.39
CA GLU A 28 7.93 3.46 -16.85
C GLU A 28 8.09 4.77 -16.07
N VAL A 29 8.57 5.84 -16.71
CA VAL A 29 8.88 7.09 -16.01
C VAL A 29 7.96 8.21 -16.45
N SER A 30 7.18 8.74 -15.51
CA SER A 30 6.48 10.02 -15.61
C SER A 30 7.30 11.14 -14.96
N THR A 31 7.04 12.38 -15.36
CA THR A 31 7.80 13.54 -14.89
C THR A 31 6.84 14.66 -14.46
N ALA A 32 7.21 15.40 -13.41
CA ALA A 32 6.50 16.59 -12.96
C ALA A 32 7.50 17.71 -12.68
N ARG A 33 7.16 18.95 -13.03
CA ARG A 33 8.02 20.12 -12.86
C ARG A 33 7.79 20.88 -11.56
N SER A 34 6.94 20.37 -10.70
CA SER A 34 6.62 20.94 -9.38
C SER A 34 5.93 19.93 -8.50
N GLY A 35 5.97 20.15 -7.17
CA GLY A 35 5.21 19.34 -6.22
C GLY A 35 3.69 19.37 -6.48
N ARG A 36 3.15 20.49 -6.98
CA ARG A 36 1.72 20.58 -7.32
C ARG A 36 1.35 19.70 -8.52
N GLU A 37 2.17 19.71 -9.57
CA GLU A 37 1.99 18.84 -10.74
C GLU A 37 2.10 17.36 -10.35
N ALA A 38 3.09 17.04 -9.50
CA ALA A 38 3.23 15.69 -8.96
C ALA A 38 1.95 15.22 -8.24
N LEU A 39 1.36 16.05 -7.38
CA LEU A 39 0.12 15.70 -6.68
C LEU A 39 -1.08 15.47 -7.61
N LEU A 40 -1.18 16.21 -8.71
CA LEU A 40 -2.22 16.00 -9.71
C LEU A 40 -2.07 14.62 -10.40
N GLN A 41 -0.84 14.27 -10.80
CA GLN A 41 -0.56 12.95 -11.39
C GLN A 41 -0.81 11.81 -10.39
N LEU A 42 -0.45 12.00 -9.13
CA LEU A 42 -0.65 11.01 -8.04
C LEU A 42 -2.12 10.77 -7.71
N ALA A 43 -2.99 11.72 -7.98
CA ALA A 43 -4.44 11.54 -7.85
C ALA A 43 -4.98 10.51 -8.86
N GLU A 44 -4.39 10.47 -10.06
CA GLU A 44 -4.78 9.54 -11.12
C GLU A 44 -4.04 8.20 -10.99
N THR A 45 -2.72 8.23 -10.83
CA THR A 45 -1.87 7.05 -10.85
C THR A 45 -0.84 7.09 -9.73
N VAL A 46 -0.78 6.02 -8.94
CA VAL A 46 0.23 5.87 -7.88
C VAL A 46 1.46 5.15 -8.44
N PRO A 47 2.67 5.76 -8.38
CA PRO A 47 3.91 5.12 -8.81
C PRO A 47 4.44 4.14 -7.76
N ASP A 48 5.36 3.27 -8.18
CA ASP A 48 6.09 2.36 -7.29
C ASP A 48 7.19 3.07 -6.49
N LEU A 49 7.71 4.22 -6.97
CA LEU A 49 8.71 5.04 -6.30
C LEU A 49 8.71 6.47 -6.87
N ILE A 50 9.03 7.43 -6.02
CA ILE A 50 9.18 8.85 -6.39
C ILE A 50 10.63 9.28 -6.19
N VAL A 51 11.21 9.92 -7.21
CA VAL A 51 12.47 10.66 -7.12
C VAL A 51 12.15 12.14 -7.17
N SER A 52 12.47 12.91 -6.15
CA SER A 52 12.11 14.34 -6.08
C SER A 52 13.28 15.22 -5.71
N ASP A 53 13.41 16.36 -6.38
CA ASP A 53 14.22 17.44 -5.85
C ASP A 53 13.60 17.97 -4.55
N ILE A 54 14.46 18.50 -3.67
CA ILE A 54 14.03 19.13 -2.42
C ILE A 54 13.63 20.58 -2.66
N ARG A 55 14.46 21.32 -3.41
CA ARG A 55 14.31 22.78 -3.57
C ARG A 55 13.53 23.12 -4.82
N MET A 56 12.23 23.10 -4.73
CA MET A 56 11.34 23.50 -5.83
C MET A 56 10.53 24.73 -5.46
N PRO A 57 10.23 25.64 -6.43
CA PRO A 57 9.38 26.80 -6.19
C PRO A 57 7.96 26.43 -5.73
N GLY A 58 7.45 27.15 -4.75
CA GLY A 58 6.09 27.02 -4.22
C GLY A 58 5.91 25.83 -3.27
N MET A 59 6.02 24.60 -3.76
CA MET A 59 5.97 23.38 -2.95
C MET A 59 7.32 22.66 -3.01
N ASP A 60 8.05 22.70 -1.91
CA ASP A 60 9.30 21.96 -1.76
C ASP A 60 9.06 20.45 -1.57
N GLY A 61 10.13 19.65 -1.73
CA GLY A 61 10.07 18.19 -1.62
C GLY A 61 9.59 17.72 -0.24
N TYR A 62 9.90 18.44 0.83
CA TYR A 62 9.44 18.09 2.18
C TYR A 62 7.93 18.25 2.35
N LYS A 63 7.35 19.33 1.78
CA LYS A 63 5.90 19.51 1.79
C LYS A 63 5.21 18.46 0.96
N LEU A 64 5.79 18.11 -0.20
CA LEU A 64 5.32 17.01 -1.03
C LEU A 64 5.32 15.70 -0.24
N ALA A 65 6.45 15.32 0.38
CA ALA A 65 6.57 14.11 1.17
C ALA A 65 5.55 14.06 2.33
N ARG A 66 5.37 15.14 3.08
CA ARG A 66 4.36 15.21 4.14
C ARG A 66 2.94 14.97 3.64
N GLN A 67 2.58 15.53 2.47
CA GLN A 67 1.27 15.29 1.88
C GLN A 67 1.08 13.84 1.43
N LEU A 68 2.13 13.23 0.88
CA LEU A 68 2.11 11.81 0.49
C LEU A 68 1.92 10.90 1.71
N ARG A 69 2.65 11.16 2.80
CA ARG A 69 2.53 10.39 4.05
C ARG A 69 1.17 10.58 4.75
N GLY A 70 0.49 11.70 4.52
CA GLY A 70 -0.85 11.98 5.03
C GLY A 70 -1.99 11.29 4.26
N SER A 71 -1.71 10.69 3.11
CA SER A 71 -2.71 10.01 2.28
C SER A 71 -2.54 8.49 2.32
N PRO A 72 -3.55 7.69 2.71
CA PRO A 72 -3.45 6.23 2.74
C PRO A 72 -3.01 5.60 1.41
N ARG A 73 -3.37 6.21 0.27
CA ARG A 73 -3.00 5.73 -1.08
C ARG A 73 -1.50 5.84 -1.37
N THR A 74 -0.83 6.83 -0.81
CA THR A 74 0.56 7.16 -1.12
C THR A 74 1.50 7.06 0.08
N ALA A 75 0.97 6.78 1.27
CA ALA A 75 1.73 6.75 2.52
C ALA A 75 2.93 5.79 2.49
N LEU A 76 2.84 4.70 1.74
CA LEU A 76 3.88 3.68 1.64
C LEU A 76 4.73 3.78 0.37
N VAL A 77 4.45 4.74 -0.52
CA VAL A 77 5.26 4.95 -1.73
C VAL A 77 6.65 5.44 -1.32
N PRO A 78 7.72 4.74 -1.68
CA PRO A 78 9.07 5.17 -1.34
C PRO A 78 9.44 6.47 -2.06
N ILE A 79 10.20 7.31 -1.35
CA ILE A 79 10.64 8.62 -1.82
C ILE A 79 12.16 8.72 -1.69
N VAL A 80 12.82 9.04 -2.79
CA VAL A 80 14.24 9.35 -2.88
C VAL A 80 14.37 10.86 -3.12
N PHE A 81 15.14 11.56 -2.29
CA PHE A 81 15.43 12.97 -2.52
C PHE A 81 16.75 13.17 -3.25
N LEU A 82 16.73 14.06 -4.24
CA LEU A 82 17.91 14.65 -4.83
C LEU A 82 18.21 15.96 -4.10
N SER A 83 19.38 16.10 -3.51
CA SER A 83 19.76 17.25 -2.66
C SER A 83 21.05 17.91 -3.13
N ALA A 84 21.11 19.22 -3.15
CA ALA A 84 22.39 19.92 -3.25
C ALA A 84 23.22 19.67 -1.97
N LYS A 85 24.56 19.57 -2.10
CA LYS A 85 25.50 19.30 -1.02
C LYS A 85 25.34 20.32 0.13
N ASP A 86 25.38 19.84 1.39
CA ASP A 86 25.81 20.51 2.62
C ASP A 86 24.79 20.92 3.69
N GLU A 87 23.63 20.27 3.81
CA GLU A 87 22.83 20.58 5.01
C GLU A 87 22.47 19.31 5.79
N THR A 88 23.27 18.99 6.83
CA THR A 88 22.95 17.93 7.79
C THR A 88 21.55 18.15 8.41
N ALA A 89 21.14 19.42 8.56
CA ALA A 89 19.81 19.80 9.02
C ALA A 89 18.71 19.34 8.05
N ASP A 90 18.89 19.52 6.75
CA ASP A 90 17.95 19.09 5.70
C ASP A 90 17.79 17.57 5.70
N ARG A 91 18.88 16.82 5.92
CA ARG A 91 18.82 15.35 6.01
C ARG A 91 18.00 14.89 7.20
N ILE A 92 18.14 15.54 8.36
CA ILE A 92 17.37 15.22 9.57
C ILE A 92 15.88 15.52 9.33
N GLU A 93 15.57 16.67 8.72
CA GLU A 93 14.18 17.02 8.38
C GLU A 93 13.55 16.02 7.39
N GLY A 94 14.30 15.57 6.41
CA GLY A 94 13.82 14.59 5.45
C GLY A 94 13.51 13.23 6.07
N PHE A 95 14.39 12.70 6.91
CA PHE A 95 14.10 11.46 7.63
C PHE A 95 12.86 11.60 8.53
N ARG A 96 12.66 12.78 9.15
CA ARG A 96 11.41 13.09 9.88
C ARG A 96 10.19 13.18 8.97
N ALA A 97 10.37 13.62 7.71
CA ALA A 97 9.32 13.63 6.70
C ALA A 97 9.02 12.24 6.11
N GLY A 98 9.77 11.21 6.52
CA GLY A 98 9.54 9.82 6.14
C GLY A 98 10.05 9.46 4.74
N ILE A 99 11.19 10.01 4.33
CA ILE A 99 11.84 9.62 3.08
C ILE A 99 12.68 8.35 3.25
N ASP A 100 12.96 7.66 2.15
CA ASP A 100 13.65 6.38 2.15
C ASP A 100 15.13 6.50 1.82
N ALA A 101 15.53 7.48 1.02
CA ALA A 101 16.94 7.75 0.70
C ALA A 101 17.19 9.20 0.26
N TYR A 102 18.47 9.57 0.33
CA TYR A 102 19.04 10.80 -0.20
C TYR A 102 20.13 10.50 -1.22
N ILE A 103 20.17 11.30 -2.30
CA ILE A 103 21.26 11.33 -3.27
C ILE A 103 21.76 12.77 -3.36
N THR A 104 23.05 12.97 -3.17
CA THR A 104 23.66 14.31 -3.19
C THR A 104 24.05 14.71 -4.61
N LYS A 105 23.60 15.87 -5.08
CA LYS A 105 24.00 16.46 -6.35
C LYS A 105 25.42 17.08 -6.24
N PRO A 106 26.32 16.88 -7.22
CA PRO A 106 26.18 16.01 -8.38
C PRO A 106 26.28 14.52 -8.01
N PHE A 107 25.57 13.66 -8.74
CA PHE A 107 25.57 12.21 -8.56
C PHE A 107 25.84 11.50 -9.88
N GLU A 108 26.36 10.29 -9.80
CA GLU A 108 26.52 9.43 -10.97
C GLU A 108 25.21 8.68 -11.29
N PRO A 109 24.88 8.44 -12.57
CA PRO A 109 23.69 7.68 -12.96
C PRO A 109 23.60 6.31 -12.26
N ASP A 110 24.72 5.61 -12.14
CA ASP A 110 24.78 4.29 -11.51
C ASP A 110 24.41 4.33 -10.01
N GLU A 111 24.73 5.43 -9.32
CA GLU A 111 24.34 5.64 -7.92
C GLU A 111 22.81 5.75 -7.78
N LEU A 112 22.17 6.53 -8.64
CA LEU A 112 20.72 6.68 -8.68
C LEU A 112 20.04 5.32 -8.95
N ILE A 113 20.51 4.61 -9.97
CA ILE A 113 19.99 3.30 -10.37
C ILE A 113 20.12 2.29 -9.20
N ALA A 114 21.31 2.23 -8.58
CA ALA A 114 21.55 1.30 -7.48
C ALA A 114 20.62 1.55 -6.27
N ILE A 115 20.39 2.83 -5.93
CA ILE A 115 19.50 3.21 -4.81
C ILE A 115 18.05 2.88 -5.14
N VAL A 116 17.57 3.24 -6.34
CA VAL A 116 16.20 2.95 -6.79
C VAL A 116 15.94 1.45 -6.80
N ASN A 117 16.85 0.66 -7.40
CA ASN A 117 16.77 -0.80 -7.42
C ASN A 117 16.76 -1.40 -6.01
N GLY A 118 17.63 -0.91 -5.13
CA GLY A 118 17.74 -1.38 -3.74
C GLY A 118 16.44 -1.16 -2.96
N ILE A 119 15.81 0.00 -3.12
CA ILE A 119 14.54 0.33 -2.47
C ILE A 119 13.40 -0.53 -3.02
N LEU A 120 13.24 -0.60 -4.35
CA LEU A 120 12.18 -1.39 -4.99
C LEU A 120 12.28 -2.88 -4.62
N ASN A 121 13.48 -3.45 -4.65
CA ASN A 121 13.72 -4.82 -4.23
C ASN A 121 13.39 -5.06 -2.75
N ARG A 122 13.67 -4.10 -1.87
CA ARG A 122 13.30 -4.18 -0.45
C ARG A 122 11.78 -4.19 -0.28
N VAL A 123 11.06 -3.29 -0.96
CA VAL A 123 9.60 -3.22 -0.94
C VAL A 123 9.00 -4.54 -1.44
N GLU A 124 9.50 -5.08 -2.54
CA GLU A 124 9.01 -6.33 -3.12
C GLU A 124 9.25 -7.54 -2.20
N ARG A 125 10.43 -7.61 -1.57
CA ARG A 125 10.73 -8.64 -0.55
C ARG A 125 9.79 -8.54 0.65
N THR A 126 9.54 -7.31 1.13
CA THR A 126 8.62 -7.08 2.26
C THR A 126 7.20 -7.49 1.89
N HIS A 127 6.70 -7.11 0.71
CA HIS A 127 5.39 -7.54 0.22
C HIS A 127 5.31 -9.07 0.08
N SER A 128 6.35 -9.70 -0.47
CA SER A 128 6.42 -11.17 -0.61
C SER A 128 6.47 -11.88 0.75
N GLN A 129 7.16 -11.30 1.74
CA GLN A 129 7.20 -11.85 3.09
C GLN A 129 5.86 -11.67 3.81
N ILE A 130 5.23 -10.51 3.70
CA ILE A 130 3.89 -10.27 4.25
C ILE A 130 2.89 -11.22 3.59
N ALA A 131 2.93 -11.37 2.27
CA ALA A 131 2.09 -12.31 1.54
C ALA A 131 2.29 -13.77 1.98
N ARG A 132 3.52 -14.15 2.37
CA ARG A 132 3.81 -15.48 2.94
C ARG A 132 3.37 -15.62 4.41
N LEU A 133 3.45 -14.56 5.18
CA LEU A 133 3.06 -14.54 6.60
C LEU A 133 1.55 -14.43 6.79
N VAL A 134 0.90 -13.72 5.88
CA VAL A 134 -0.57 -13.61 5.83
C VAL A 134 -1.16 -14.83 5.10
N GLY A 135 -0.29 -15.67 4.50
CA GLY A 135 -0.64 -16.63 3.46
C GLY A 135 -0.96 -15.89 2.16
N PRO A 136 -0.88 -16.50 0.99
CA PRO A 136 -1.67 -15.98 -0.09
C PRO A 136 -3.07 -15.81 0.49
N ALA A 137 -3.71 -14.65 0.32
CA ALA A 137 -5.10 -14.73 -0.01
C ALA A 137 -5.06 -15.60 -1.28
N GLU A 138 -5.05 -16.90 -1.09
CA GLU A 138 -5.53 -17.81 -2.10
C GLU A 138 -6.83 -17.13 -2.48
N VAL A 139 -6.99 -16.82 -3.76
CA VAL A 139 -8.31 -16.85 -4.35
C VAL A 139 -8.66 -18.32 -4.15
N GLU A 140 -8.99 -18.66 -2.90
CA GLU A 140 -9.64 -19.89 -2.59
C GLU A 140 -10.86 -19.87 -3.48
N GLU A 141 -10.89 -20.81 -4.39
CA GLU A 141 -12.19 -21.37 -4.77
C GLU A 141 -13.04 -21.32 -3.50
N PRO A 142 -14.26 -20.75 -3.55
CA PRO A 142 -15.00 -20.42 -2.36
C PRO A 142 -14.87 -21.60 -1.40
N VAL A 143 -14.14 -21.40 -0.29
CA VAL A 143 -14.08 -22.41 0.78
C VAL A 143 -15.54 -22.57 1.16
N THR A 144 -16.13 -23.62 0.64
CA THR A 144 -17.47 -24.03 0.96
C THR A 144 -17.37 -24.67 2.34
N PHE A 145 -17.21 -23.78 3.36
CA PHE A 145 -17.47 -24.22 4.71
C PHE A 145 -18.95 -24.62 4.74
N GLN A 146 -19.19 -25.88 4.84
CA GLN A 146 -20.53 -26.46 5.00
C GLN A 146 -20.54 -27.23 6.32
N ASP A 147 -21.13 -26.62 7.29
CA ASP A 147 -21.52 -27.28 8.53
C ASP A 147 -22.95 -27.77 8.36
N GLU A 148 -23.19 -29.06 8.54
CA GLU A 148 -24.50 -29.68 8.34
C GLU A 148 -25.60 -29.16 9.30
N ASP A 149 -25.21 -28.62 10.44
CA ASP A 149 -26.13 -28.03 11.41
C ASP A 149 -26.53 -26.58 11.06
N LEU A 150 -25.78 -25.93 10.18
CA LEU A 150 -26.03 -24.56 9.75
C LEU A 150 -26.71 -24.52 8.39
N THR A 151 -27.63 -23.57 8.22
CA THR A 151 -28.19 -23.29 6.89
C THR A 151 -27.13 -22.66 5.99
N GLU A 152 -27.35 -22.67 4.67
CA GLU A 152 -26.44 -22.04 3.70
C GLU A 152 -26.17 -20.56 4.03
N ALA A 153 -27.19 -19.81 4.42
CA ALA A 153 -27.05 -18.41 4.82
C ALA A 153 -26.22 -18.25 6.12
N GLU A 154 -26.42 -19.14 7.10
CA GLU A 154 -25.64 -19.15 8.34
C GLU A 154 -24.19 -19.55 8.08
N ASN A 155 -23.91 -20.51 7.20
CA ASN A 155 -22.57 -20.87 6.78
C ASN A 155 -21.84 -19.69 6.13
N ARG A 156 -22.49 -18.96 5.24
CA ARG A 156 -21.93 -17.75 4.61
C ARG A 156 -21.63 -16.66 5.64
N VAL A 157 -22.55 -16.42 6.57
CA VAL A 157 -22.33 -15.45 7.67
C VAL A 157 -21.18 -15.89 8.58
N ALA A 158 -21.11 -17.16 8.97
CA ALA A 158 -20.09 -17.71 9.82
C ALA A 158 -18.68 -17.56 9.17
N LEU A 159 -18.58 -17.82 7.87
CA LEU A 159 -17.34 -17.65 7.12
C LEU A 159 -16.87 -16.17 7.11
N LEU A 160 -17.78 -15.21 6.90
CA LEU A 160 -17.44 -13.79 6.95
C LEU A 160 -17.09 -13.29 8.36
N VAL A 161 -17.71 -13.88 9.39
CA VAL A 161 -17.34 -13.68 10.80
C VAL A 161 -15.91 -14.15 11.06
N SER A 162 -15.49 -15.29 10.53
CA SER A 162 -14.13 -15.81 10.70
C SER A 162 -13.07 -14.94 10.03
N ARG A 163 -13.44 -14.24 8.94
CA ARG A 163 -12.61 -13.24 8.26
C ARG A 163 -12.50 -11.90 9.00
N GLY A 164 -13.21 -11.75 10.13
CA GLY A 164 -13.15 -10.57 10.99
C GLY A 164 -14.06 -9.40 10.55
N LEU A 165 -14.96 -9.59 9.58
CA LEU A 165 -15.85 -8.54 9.09
C LEU A 165 -16.87 -8.14 10.17
N SER A 166 -17.16 -6.84 10.30
CA SER A 166 -18.24 -6.33 11.15
C SER A 166 -19.63 -6.68 10.58
N ASN A 167 -20.69 -6.59 11.39
CA ASN A 167 -22.07 -6.86 10.93
C ASN A 167 -22.49 -5.93 9.77
N LYS A 168 -21.96 -4.70 9.71
CA LYS A 168 -22.23 -3.75 8.62
C LYS A 168 -21.56 -4.19 7.32
N GLU A 169 -20.32 -4.68 7.40
CA GLU A 169 -19.57 -5.18 6.24
C GLU A 169 -20.19 -6.48 5.73
N ILE A 170 -20.57 -7.40 6.62
CA ILE A 170 -21.27 -8.63 6.25
C ILE A 170 -22.63 -8.32 5.58
N ALA A 171 -23.37 -7.34 6.11
CA ALA A 171 -24.62 -6.91 5.54
C ALA A 171 -24.47 -6.36 4.12
N ALA A 172 -23.41 -5.57 3.89
CA ALA A 172 -23.07 -5.04 2.55
C ALA A 172 -22.64 -6.16 1.59
N GLU A 173 -21.79 -7.10 2.05
CA GLU A 173 -21.27 -8.22 1.25
C GLU A 173 -22.37 -9.18 0.79
N LEU A 174 -23.34 -9.43 1.67
CA LEU A 174 -24.44 -10.37 1.41
C LEU A 174 -25.71 -9.70 0.90
N GLU A 175 -25.71 -8.38 0.72
CA GLU A 175 -26.88 -7.57 0.30
C GLU A 175 -28.12 -7.76 1.18
N ILE A 176 -27.91 -7.89 2.50
CA ILE A 176 -28.98 -8.07 3.51
C ILE A 176 -28.92 -6.97 4.58
N SER A 177 -29.96 -6.89 5.43
CA SER A 177 -29.94 -5.92 6.53
C SER A 177 -28.97 -6.33 7.66
N VAL A 178 -28.42 -5.32 8.37
CA VAL A 178 -27.58 -5.57 9.59
C VAL A 178 -28.36 -6.41 10.61
N ARG A 179 -29.66 -6.17 10.77
CA ARG A 179 -30.54 -6.94 11.66
C ARG A 179 -30.65 -8.41 11.24
N THR A 180 -30.64 -8.68 9.93
CA THR A 180 -30.63 -10.06 9.41
C THR A 180 -29.33 -10.77 9.76
N VAL A 181 -28.19 -10.08 9.65
CA VAL A 181 -26.88 -10.61 10.06
C VAL A 181 -26.85 -10.91 11.55
N GLU A 182 -27.37 -10.01 12.39
CA GLU A 182 -27.47 -10.22 13.85
C GLU A 182 -28.29 -11.45 14.18
N ASN A 183 -29.42 -11.65 13.50
CA ASN A 183 -30.25 -12.84 13.68
C ASN A 183 -29.50 -14.13 13.29
N HIS A 184 -28.79 -14.13 12.13
CA HIS A 184 -28.00 -15.30 11.75
C HIS A 184 -26.90 -15.62 12.76
N ILE A 185 -26.18 -14.60 13.24
CA ILE A 185 -25.15 -14.79 14.29
C ILE A 185 -25.77 -15.39 15.55
N SER A 186 -26.92 -14.87 16.03
CA SER A 186 -27.62 -15.42 17.20
C SER A 186 -27.98 -16.88 17.00
N HIS A 187 -28.53 -17.25 15.83
CA HIS A 187 -28.88 -18.64 15.54
C HIS A 187 -27.65 -19.55 15.48
N ILE A 188 -26.53 -19.08 14.95
CA ILE A 188 -25.28 -19.85 14.93
C ILE A 188 -24.78 -20.09 16.35
N LEU A 189 -24.79 -19.05 17.21
CA LEU A 189 -24.39 -19.16 18.60
C LEU A 189 -25.25 -20.20 19.33
N ASP A 190 -26.59 -20.12 19.16
CA ASP A 190 -27.55 -21.03 19.79
C ASP A 190 -27.39 -22.48 19.33
N LYS A 191 -27.24 -22.70 17.98
CA LYS A 191 -27.09 -24.04 17.41
C LYS A 191 -25.79 -24.73 17.79
N LYS A 192 -24.70 -23.97 17.93
CA LYS A 192 -23.37 -24.49 18.26
C LYS A 192 -23.04 -24.42 19.75
N GLY A 193 -23.91 -23.81 20.56
CA GLY A 193 -23.67 -23.61 22.00
C GLY A 193 -22.52 -22.66 22.28
N PHE A 194 -22.28 -21.68 21.39
CA PHE A 194 -21.23 -20.69 21.55
C PHE A 194 -21.70 -19.48 22.35
N SER A 195 -20.82 -18.94 23.19
CA SER A 195 -21.11 -17.80 24.04
C SER A 195 -20.86 -16.45 23.39
N ASN A 196 -20.05 -16.41 22.33
CA ASN A 196 -19.67 -15.17 21.66
C ASN A 196 -19.17 -15.41 20.23
N ARG A 197 -19.10 -14.31 19.46
CA ARG A 197 -18.68 -14.28 18.07
C ARG A 197 -17.26 -14.83 17.81
N VAL A 198 -16.36 -14.70 18.79
CA VAL A 198 -14.97 -15.18 18.66
C VAL A 198 -14.93 -16.70 18.58
N GLU A 199 -15.89 -17.36 19.24
CA GLU A 199 -16.01 -18.82 19.21
C GLU A 199 -16.45 -19.32 17.82
N ILE A 200 -17.29 -18.58 17.12
CA ILE A 200 -17.63 -18.87 15.71
C ILE A 200 -16.35 -18.83 14.85
N ALA A 201 -15.55 -17.76 14.95
CA ALA A 201 -14.33 -17.62 14.19
C ALA A 201 -13.33 -18.75 14.50
N ARG A 202 -13.11 -19.07 15.78
CA ARG A 202 -12.23 -20.16 16.20
C ARG A 202 -12.70 -21.53 15.71
N TYR A 203 -13.99 -21.76 15.69
CA TYR A 203 -14.58 -23.01 15.22
C TYR A 203 -14.28 -23.23 13.74
N ILE A 204 -14.46 -22.21 12.91
CA ILE A 204 -14.21 -22.30 11.47
C ILE A 204 -12.73 -22.53 11.19
N PHE A 205 -11.81 -21.81 11.87
CA PHE A 205 -10.39 -22.04 11.71
C PHE A 205 -9.96 -23.48 12.01
N LYS A 206 -10.57 -24.15 12.98
CA LYS A 206 -10.28 -25.55 13.33
C LYS A 206 -10.82 -26.58 12.33
N GLN A 207 -11.81 -26.22 11.53
CA GLN A 207 -12.38 -27.09 10.51
C GLN A 207 -11.65 -26.95 9.16
N SER A 208 -10.81 -25.94 9.03
CA SER A 208 -10.03 -25.65 7.80
C SER A 208 -8.60 -26.22 7.85
N GLU A 209 -8.20 -26.89 8.95
CA GLU A 209 -6.98 -27.69 9.09
C GLU A 209 -7.26 -29.17 8.76
#